data_cd6e7bc481a4a4e3f69edbd74089c228
#
_entry.id   cd6e7bc481a4a4e3f69edbd74089c228
#
_cell.length_a   1.000
_cell.length_b   1.000
_cell.length_c   1.000
_cell.angle_alpha   90.00
_cell.angle_beta   90.00
_cell.angle_gamma   90.00
#
_symmetry.space_group_name_H-M   'P 1'
#
loop_
_entity.id
_entity.type
_entity.pdbx_description
1 polymer ?
#
loop_
_entity_poly.entity_id
_entity_poly.type
_entity_poly.pdbx_seq_one_letter_code
_entity_poly.pdbx_strand_id
1 'polypeptide(L)' 'MAPLIGLTSNYFDERYHEKAPDLMPLRDQGAYLIPEDFPRCIERAGGVPVMLPVTDDLSLAARYAEICDGFFLIGGA' A
#
# COMPACT_ATOMS: atom_id res chain seq x y z
N MET A 1 23.37 3.83 -1.91
CA MET A 1 22.07 4.14 -2.53
C MET A 1 20.96 3.68 -1.59
N ALA A 2 19.96 4.51 -1.38
CA ALA A 2 18.88 4.15 -0.46
C ALA A 2 18.03 3.02 -1.05
N PRO A 3 17.66 2.02 -0.24
CA PRO A 3 16.86 0.90 -0.72
C PRO A 3 15.43 1.31 -1.01
N LEU A 4 14.84 0.69 -2.03
CA LEU A 4 13.42 0.83 -2.34
C LEU A 4 12.65 -0.19 -1.50
N ILE A 5 11.75 0.31 -0.66
CA ILE A 5 10.95 -0.54 0.21
C ILE A 5 9.50 -0.48 -0.24
N GLY A 6 8.99 -1.60 -0.71
CA GLY A 6 7.59 -1.70 -1.12
C GLY A 6 6.68 -1.82 0.10
N LEU A 7 5.67 -0.94 0.18
CA LEU A 7 4.67 -1.00 1.25
C LEU A 7 3.40 -1.61 0.71
N THR A 8 2.89 -2.60 1.42
CA THR A 8 1.52 -3.05 1.12
C THR A 8 0.55 -2.01 1.63
N SER A 9 -0.62 -1.96 1.02
CA SER A 9 -1.65 -1.01 1.40
C SER A 9 -2.91 -1.75 1.83
N ASN A 10 -3.74 -1.07 2.59
CA ASN A 10 -5.09 -1.56 2.86
C ASN A 10 -5.96 -1.23 1.65
N TYR A 11 -6.78 -2.19 1.25
CA TYR A 11 -7.70 -2.00 0.15
C TYR A 11 -9.13 -2.04 0.69
N PHE A 12 -9.91 -1.01 0.36
CA PHE A 12 -11.32 -0.93 0.72
C PHE A 12 -12.10 -0.82 -0.59
N ASP A 13 -12.96 -1.81 -0.87
CA ASP A 13 -13.76 -1.76 -2.07
C ASP A 13 -14.97 -0.82 -1.88
N GLU A 14 -15.74 -0.61 -2.92
CA GLU A 14 -16.84 0.34 -2.91
C GLU A 14 -17.91 0.02 -1.86
N ARG A 15 -17.98 -1.22 -1.40
CA ARG A 15 -18.95 -1.62 -0.37
C ARG A 15 -18.64 -1.04 0.99
N TYR A 16 -17.40 -0.66 1.22
CA TYR A 16 -17.00 -0.06 2.50
C TYR A 16 -17.64 1.28 2.75
N HIS A 17 -18.09 1.96 1.71
CA HIS A 17 -18.75 3.24 1.86
C HIS A 17 -19.98 3.14 2.77
N GLU A 18 -20.72 2.05 2.68
CA GLU A 18 -21.90 1.85 3.52
C GLU A 18 -21.53 1.65 4.99
N LYS A 19 -20.40 1.01 5.25
CA LYS A 19 -19.97 0.66 6.61
C LYS A 19 -19.14 1.76 7.25
N ALA A 20 -18.40 2.51 6.46
CA ALA A 20 -17.48 3.52 6.96
C ALA A 20 -17.42 4.70 5.99
N PRO A 21 -18.53 5.46 5.87
CA PRO A 21 -18.61 6.52 4.87
C PRO A 21 -17.57 7.62 5.06
N ASP A 22 -17.11 7.83 6.29
CA ASP A 22 -16.10 8.85 6.57
C ASP A 22 -14.71 8.44 6.09
N LEU A 23 -14.47 7.14 5.88
CA LEU A 23 -13.21 6.62 5.40
C LEU A 23 -13.16 6.50 3.88
N MET A 24 -14.30 6.54 3.23
CA MET A 24 -14.42 6.30 1.80
C MET A 24 -15.00 7.52 1.10
N PRO A 25 -14.16 8.51 0.79
CA PRO A 25 -14.65 9.72 0.12
C PRO A 25 -15.16 9.47 -1.30
N LEU A 26 -14.76 8.36 -1.92
CA LEU A 26 -15.17 8.01 -3.27
C LEU A 26 -16.20 6.88 -3.21
N ARG A 27 -17.46 7.20 -3.46
CA ARG A 27 -18.56 6.26 -3.26
C ARG A 27 -18.53 5.05 -4.18
N ASP A 28 -18.15 5.25 -5.42
CA ASP A 28 -18.28 4.24 -6.47
C ASP A 28 -16.96 3.56 -6.81
N GLN A 29 -15.95 3.75 -5.98
CA GLN A 29 -14.63 3.22 -6.25
C GLN A 29 -14.01 2.61 -5.01
N GLY A 30 -13.18 1.59 -5.23
CA GLY A 30 -12.31 1.11 -4.18
C GLY A 30 -11.19 2.12 -3.91
N ALA A 31 -10.56 2.00 -2.77
CA ALA A 31 -9.49 2.90 -2.38
C ALA A 31 -8.37 2.15 -1.68
N TYR A 32 -7.14 2.61 -1.92
CA TYR A 32 -5.98 2.14 -1.19
C TYR A 32 -5.64 3.17 -0.13
N LEU A 33 -5.44 2.71 1.10
CA LEU A 33 -5.12 3.59 2.22
C LEU A 33 -3.91 3.05 2.97
N ILE A 34 -2.98 3.95 3.27
CA ILE A 34 -1.82 3.64 4.09
C ILE A 34 -1.71 4.75 5.13
N PRO A 35 -1.67 4.40 6.43
CA PRO A 35 -1.40 5.42 7.45
C PRO A 35 -0.05 6.09 7.18
N GLU A 36 -0.01 7.40 7.30
CA GLU A 36 1.17 8.19 6.96
C GLU A 36 2.41 7.80 7.74
N ASP A 37 2.23 7.30 8.95
CA ASP A 37 3.36 6.92 9.80
C ASP A 37 4.25 5.84 9.17
N PHE A 38 3.67 4.96 8.36
CA PHE A 38 4.44 3.87 7.77
C PHE A 38 5.47 4.36 6.75
N PRO A 39 5.10 5.14 5.73
CA PRO A 39 6.12 5.65 4.82
C PRO A 39 7.11 6.59 5.51
N ARG A 40 6.65 7.38 6.50
CA ARG A 40 7.55 8.25 7.25
C ARG A 40 8.60 7.46 8.02
N CYS A 41 8.19 6.33 8.59
CA CYS A 41 9.11 5.46 9.32
C CYS A 41 10.22 4.93 8.40
N ILE A 42 9.86 4.54 7.19
CA ILE A 42 10.83 4.06 6.22
C ILE A 42 11.79 5.16 5.81
N GLU A 43 11.29 6.37 5.59
CA GLU A 43 12.12 7.52 5.27
C GLU A 43 13.13 7.82 6.37
N ARG A 44 12.69 7.77 7.62
CA ARG A 44 13.57 8.01 8.78
C ARG A 44 14.65 6.96 8.89
N ALA A 45 14.36 5.74 8.46
CA ALA A 45 15.34 4.66 8.47
C ALA A 45 16.29 4.70 7.27
N GLY A 46 16.10 5.63 6.35
CA GLY A 46 16.99 5.81 5.21
C GLY A 46 16.52 5.08 3.96
N GLY A 47 15.29 4.56 3.93
CA GLY A 47 14.73 3.90 2.76
C GLY A 47 13.87 4.83 1.93
N VAL A 48 13.49 4.36 0.74
CA VAL A 48 12.57 5.05 -0.14
C VAL A 48 11.27 4.26 -0.16
N PRO A 49 10.16 4.80 0.37
CA PRO A 49 8.90 4.08 0.39
C PRO A 49 8.22 4.11 -0.98
N VAL A 50 7.72 2.95 -1.39
CA VAL A 50 6.95 2.81 -2.62
C VAL A 50 5.65 2.08 -2.27
N MET A 51 4.52 2.73 -2.48
CA MET A 51 3.23 2.14 -2.17
C MET A 51 2.77 1.22 -3.29
N LEU A 52 2.41 0.00 -2.95
CA LEU A 52 2.05 -1.02 -3.92
C LEU A 52 0.56 -1.29 -3.91
N PRO A 53 -0.07 -1.38 -5.08
CA PRO A 53 -1.48 -1.78 -5.15
C PRO A 53 -1.63 -3.29 -4.93
N VAL A 54 -2.83 -3.69 -4.57
CA VAL A 54 -3.19 -5.11 -4.52
C VAL A 54 -3.25 -5.65 -5.96
N THR A 55 -2.68 -6.82 -6.17
CA THR A 55 -2.78 -7.48 -7.46
C THR A 55 -2.82 -9.00 -7.28
N ASP A 56 -3.60 -9.66 -8.13
CA ASP A 56 -3.58 -11.11 -8.23
C ASP A 56 -2.83 -11.57 -9.49
N ASP A 57 -2.23 -10.63 -10.20
CA ASP A 57 -1.40 -10.93 -11.37
C ASP A 57 0.01 -11.27 -10.90
N LEU A 58 0.37 -12.54 -11.00
CA LEU A 58 1.66 -13.02 -10.52
C LEU A 58 2.83 -12.41 -11.27
N SER A 59 2.64 -12.04 -12.53
CA SER A 59 3.71 -11.40 -13.30
C SER A 59 4.01 -10.00 -12.78
N LEU A 60 2.99 -9.26 -12.33
CA LEU A 60 3.19 -7.96 -11.70
C LEU A 60 3.85 -8.11 -10.34
N ALA A 61 3.43 -9.09 -9.56
CA ALA A 61 4.05 -9.35 -8.26
C ALA A 61 5.54 -9.66 -8.41
N ALA A 62 5.90 -10.44 -9.44
CA ALA A 62 7.30 -10.75 -9.72
C ALA A 62 8.09 -9.49 -10.08
N ARG A 63 7.47 -8.56 -10.83
CA ARG A 63 8.13 -7.29 -11.17
C ARG A 63 8.37 -6.44 -9.93
N TYR A 64 7.39 -6.39 -9.03
CA TYR A 64 7.58 -5.66 -7.77
C TYR A 64 8.74 -6.24 -6.97
N ALA A 65 8.87 -7.57 -6.95
CA ALA A 65 9.95 -8.24 -6.25
C ALA A 65 11.32 -7.91 -6.89
N GLU A 66 11.35 -7.67 -8.20
CA GLU A 66 12.59 -7.30 -8.87
C GLU A 66 13.02 -5.86 -8.56
N ILE A 67 12.07 -4.93 -8.49
CA ILE A 67 12.42 -3.51 -8.35
C ILE A 67 12.56 -3.07 -6.91
N CYS A 68 11.93 -3.76 -5.96
CA CYS A 68 12.03 -3.41 -4.55
C CYS A 68 13.15 -4.19 -3.88
N ASP A 69 13.92 -3.52 -3.02
CA ASP A 69 14.97 -4.17 -2.25
C ASP A 69 14.41 -4.91 -1.04
N GLY A 70 13.23 -4.52 -0.59
CA GLY A 70 12.55 -5.17 0.52
C GLY A 70 11.09 -4.76 0.57
N PHE A 71 10.35 -5.34 1.50
CA PHE A 71 8.91 -5.08 1.62
C PHE A 71 8.56 -4.84 3.08
N PHE A 72 7.59 -3.95 3.28
CA PHE A 72 7.00 -3.68 4.57
C PHE A 72 5.53 -4.07 4.49
N LEU A 73 5.14 -5.09 5.24
CA LEU A 73 3.77 -5.59 5.25
C LEU A 73 3.03 -4.94 6.40
N ILE A 74 2.14 -4.01 6.09
CA ILE A 74 1.47 -3.22 7.14
C ILE A 74 0.34 -3.97 7.83
N GLY A 75 0.04 -5.17 7.37
CA GLY A 75 -1.05 -5.94 7.91
C GLY A 75 -2.39 -5.50 7.36
N GLY A 76 -3.40 -6.32 7.59
CA GLY A 76 -4.75 -6.06 7.14
C GLY A 76 -5.71 -5.87 8.31
N ALA A 77 -6.81 -5.23 8.02
CA ALA A 77 -7.91 -5.13 8.98
C ALA A 77 -8.74 -6.42 8.93
#